data_95528dda33fe390d954536de34b210b5
#
_entry.id   95528dda33fe390d954536de34b210b5
#
_cell.length_a   1.000
_cell.length_b   1.000
_cell.length_c   1.000
_cell.angle_alpha   90.00
_cell.angle_beta   90.00
_cell.angle_gamma   90.00
#
_symmetry.space_group_name_H-M   'P 1'
#
loop_
_entity.id
_entity.type
_entity.pdbx_description
1 polymer ?
#
loop_
_entity_poly.entity_id
_entity_poly.type
_entity_poly.pdbx_seq_one_letter_code
_entity_poly.pdbx_strand_id
1 'polypeptide(L)'
;LGMKFEGITKDGLSFSLNGLTYRSQLPSLRGGKGATNAFTGQYNSTNPALIAFDMVYPRVNLVGGSMDFQIESLGAAMRLEGAFTSGEEFANTLRPELYSKNNVWRSVIGFDRPTFVPFISTERTVLFSGQLFYQHIFNHEQAQREWGMAGMPDWKDNAIATLLMKAFLMNDRVSP
;
A
#
# COMPACT_ATOMS: atom_id res chain seq x y z
N LEU A 1 2.45 -18.58 5.09
CA LEU A 1 3.66 -18.87 5.84
C LEU A 1 4.45 -17.58 6.01
N GLY A 2 4.99 -17.32 7.20
CA GLY A 2 5.77 -16.12 7.43
C GLY A 2 6.76 -16.30 8.56
N MET A 3 7.77 -15.42 8.56
CA MET A 3 8.74 -15.29 9.64
C MET A 3 8.88 -13.82 9.99
N LYS A 4 9.10 -13.54 11.27
CA LYS A 4 9.36 -12.21 11.79
C LYS A 4 10.58 -12.28 12.71
N PHE A 5 11.47 -11.30 12.57
CA PHE A 5 12.59 -11.07 13.47
C PHE A 5 12.45 -9.66 14.03
N GLU A 6 12.57 -9.51 15.34
CA GLU A 6 12.49 -8.21 16.02
C GLU A 6 13.65 -8.05 16.98
N GLY A 7 14.09 -6.82 17.15
CA GLY A 7 15.16 -6.50 18.06
C GLY A 7 15.10 -5.04 18.52
N ILE A 8 15.74 -4.80 19.65
CA ILE A 8 15.94 -3.44 20.20
C ILE A 8 17.44 -3.30 20.50
N THR A 9 18.03 -2.24 20.01
CA THR A 9 19.43 -1.91 20.30
C THR A 9 19.54 -1.22 21.66
N LYS A 10 20.77 -1.17 22.21
CA LYS A 10 21.05 -0.49 23.48
C LYS A 10 20.71 1.02 23.43
N ASP A 11 20.77 1.60 22.26
CA ASP A 11 20.49 3.03 22.01
C ASP A 11 18.99 3.30 21.76
N GLY A 12 18.12 2.31 22.04
CA GLY A 12 16.67 2.48 21.95
C GLY A 12 16.09 2.40 20.53
N LEU A 13 16.89 2.01 19.51
CA LEU A 13 16.40 1.75 18.19
C LEU A 13 15.67 0.41 18.18
N SER A 14 14.38 0.41 17.87
CA SER A 14 13.60 -0.81 17.61
C SER A 14 13.56 -1.11 16.14
N PHE A 15 13.68 -2.37 15.75
CA PHE A 15 13.57 -2.77 14.36
C PHE A 15 12.86 -4.10 14.20
N SER A 16 12.27 -4.31 13.04
CA SER A 16 11.71 -5.60 12.64
C SER A 16 12.05 -5.94 11.19
N LEU A 17 12.19 -7.24 10.91
CA LEU A 17 12.30 -7.80 9.57
C LEU A 17 11.24 -8.86 9.39
N ASN A 18 10.53 -8.84 8.29
CA ASN A 18 9.40 -9.71 8.02
C ASN A 18 9.54 -10.36 6.64
N GLY A 19 9.25 -11.65 6.57
CA GLY A 19 9.12 -12.38 5.31
C GLY A 19 7.82 -13.16 5.29
N LEU A 20 6.99 -12.97 4.29
CA LEU A 20 5.64 -13.54 4.19
C LEU A 20 5.38 -14.11 2.80
N THR A 21 4.76 -15.28 2.75
CA THR A 21 4.11 -15.80 1.55
C THR A 21 2.64 -16.02 1.85
N TYR A 22 1.78 -15.35 1.11
CA TYR A 22 0.33 -15.40 1.35
C TYR A 22 -0.45 -15.27 0.03
N ARG A 23 -1.76 -15.45 0.08
CA ARG A 23 -2.66 -15.12 -1.02
C ARG A 23 -3.10 -13.66 -0.90
N SER A 24 -3.10 -12.95 -2.02
CA SER A 24 -3.63 -11.57 -2.05
C SER A 24 -5.04 -11.53 -1.46
N GLN A 25 -5.32 -10.49 -0.69
CA GLN A 25 -6.67 -10.25 -0.16
C GLN A 25 -7.60 -9.67 -1.22
N LEU A 26 -7.04 -9.01 -2.23
CA LEU A 26 -7.78 -8.51 -3.38
C LEU A 26 -7.73 -9.55 -4.49
N PRO A 27 -8.89 -9.88 -5.10
CA PRO A 27 -8.94 -10.78 -6.23
C PRO A 27 -8.35 -10.10 -7.48
N SER A 28 -7.68 -10.88 -8.29
CA SER A 28 -7.31 -10.53 -9.66
C SER A 28 -8.39 -11.05 -10.61
N LEU A 29 -8.84 -10.18 -11.50
CA LEU A 29 -9.78 -10.55 -12.57
C LEU A 29 -8.97 -10.88 -13.82
N ARG A 30 -8.96 -12.15 -14.19
CA ARG A 30 -8.27 -12.64 -15.38
C ARG A 30 -9.29 -12.86 -16.48
N GLY A 31 -9.05 -12.28 -17.63
CA GLY A 31 -9.88 -12.39 -18.82
C GLY A 31 -9.11 -13.02 -19.98
N GLY A 32 -9.61 -12.84 -21.20
CA GLY A 32 -8.92 -13.25 -22.42
C GLY A 32 -9.50 -14.48 -23.11
N LYS A 33 -10.48 -15.13 -22.50
CA LYS A 33 -11.25 -16.21 -23.15
C LYS A 33 -12.68 -15.73 -23.40
N GLY A 34 -13.23 -16.05 -24.57
CA GLY A 34 -14.65 -15.82 -24.83
C GLY A 34 -15.51 -16.58 -23.83
N ALA A 35 -16.63 -16.01 -23.46
CA ALA A 35 -17.58 -16.66 -22.56
C ALA A 35 -18.17 -17.90 -23.20
N THR A 36 -18.18 -19.01 -22.49
CA THR A 36 -18.84 -20.24 -22.88
C THR A 36 -20.21 -20.38 -22.20
N ASN A 37 -21.14 -21.01 -22.89
CA ASN A 37 -22.42 -21.35 -22.26
C ASN A 37 -22.19 -22.38 -21.14
N ALA A 38 -22.63 -22.04 -19.92
CA ALA A 38 -22.43 -22.89 -18.74
C ALA A 38 -23.08 -24.28 -18.85
N PHE A 39 -24.14 -24.44 -19.69
CA PHE A 39 -24.85 -25.70 -19.83
C PHE A 39 -24.32 -26.55 -20.98
N THR A 40 -23.89 -25.92 -22.09
CA THR A 40 -23.44 -26.65 -23.29
C THR A 40 -21.91 -26.72 -23.40
N GLY A 41 -21.18 -25.91 -22.64
CA GLY A 41 -19.72 -25.76 -22.72
C GLY A 41 -19.23 -25.14 -24.03
N GLN A 42 -20.15 -24.73 -24.92
CA GLN A 42 -19.80 -24.17 -26.22
C GLN A 42 -19.57 -22.64 -26.13
N TYR A 43 -18.67 -22.15 -26.97
CA TYR A 43 -18.44 -20.72 -27.14
C TYR A 43 -19.71 -20.04 -27.65
N ASN A 44 -20.10 -18.95 -27.05
CA ASN A 44 -21.25 -18.18 -27.48
C ASN A 44 -20.87 -17.28 -28.67
N SER A 45 -21.02 -17.80 -29.89
CA SER A 45 -20.72 -17.05 -31.11
C SER A 45 -21.71 -15.91 -31.40
N THR A 46 -22.88 -15.90 -30.73
CA THR A 46 -23.90 -14.86 -30.91
C THR A 46 -23.51 -13.55 -30.16
N ASN A 47 -22.71 -13.65 -29.12
CA ASN A 47 -22.21 -12.49 -28.35
C ASN A 47 -20.69 -12.58 -28.19
N PRO A 48 -19.91 -12.33 -29.26
CA PRO A 48 -18.44 -12.44 -29.20
C PRO A 48 -17.77 -11.43 -28.29
N ALA A 49 -18.48 -10.39 -27.85
CA ALA A 49 -18.00 -9.39 -26.91
C ALA A 49 -18.07 -9.84 -25.42
N LEU A 50 -18.73 -10.97 -25.14
CA LEU A 50 -18.77 -11.52 -23.80
C LEU A 50 -17.42 -12.16 -23.44
N ILE A 51 -16.78 -11.64 -22.44
CA ILE A 51 -15.51 -12.14 -21.89
C ILE A 51 -15.79 -12.85 -20.58
N ALA A 52 -15.29 -14.06 -20.42
CA ALA A 52 -15.31 -14.74 -19.14
C ALA A 52 -14.18 -14.21 -18.25
N PHE A 53 -14.49 -13.91 -17.00
CA PHE A 53 -13.51 -13.51 -16.01
C PHE A 53 -13.36 -14.60 -14.96
N ASP A 54 -12.11 -15.03 -14.75
CA ASP A 54 -11.74 -15.86 -13.63
C ASP A 54 -11.33 -14.96 -12.46
N MET A 55 -11.95 -15.17 -11.30
CA MET A 55 -11.57 -14.50 -10.07
C MET A 55 -10.52 -15.33 -9.35
N VAL A 56 -9.30 -14.82 -9.25
CA VAL A 56 -8.17 -15.54 -8.68
C VAL A 56 -7.54 -14.71 -7.56
N TYR A 57 -7.18 -15.38 -6.47
CA TYR A 57 -6.37 -14.77 -5.40
C TYR A 57 -4.91 -15.17 -5.59
N PRO A 58 -4.08 -14.33 -6.22
CA PRO A 58 -2.70 -14.68 -6.54
C PRO A 58 -1.87 -14.86 -5.27
N ARG A 59 -0.87 -15.75 -5.36
CA ARG A 59 0.12 -15.90 -4.31
C ARG A 59 1.17 -14.80 -4.47
N VAL A 60 1.43 -14.09 -3.38
CA VAL A 60 2.41 -13.01 -3.30
C VAL A 60 3.44 -13.30 -2.22
N ASN A 61 4.66 -12.82 -2.44
CA ASN A 61 5.75 -12.89 -1.48
C ASN A 61 6.11 -11.47 -1.07
N LEU A 62 6.24 -11.25 0.23
CA LEU A 62 6.60 -9.97 0.82
C LEU A 62 7.85 -10.12 1.66
N VAL A 63 8.78 -9.20 1.49
CA VAL A 63 9.90 -8.98 2.40
C VAL A 63 9.87 -7.51 2.79
N GLY A 64 9.89 -7.25 4.09
CA GLY A 64 9.82 -5.89 4.59
C GLY A 64 10.42 -5.75 5.97
N GLY A 65 10.48 -4.52 6.45
CA GLY A 65 10.98 -4.22 7.78
C GLY A 65 10.52 -2.86 8.25
N SER A 66 10.67 -2.64 9.54
CA SER A 66 10.40 -1.36 10.19
C SER A 66 11.54 -0.97 11.12
N MET A 67 11.63 0.31 11.38
CA MET A 67 12.59 0.90 12.28
C MET A 67 11.94 2.07 13.01
N ASP A 68 11.99 2.06 14.34
CA ASP A 68 11.46 3.12 15.21
C ASP A 68 12.61 3.64 16.07
N PHE A 69 12.80 4.96 16.08
CA PHE A 69 13.84 5.61 16.87
C PHE A 69 13.45 7.04 17.27
N GLN A 70 14.11 7.56 18.29
CA GLN A 70 13.92 8.93 18.74
C GLN A 70 15.07 9.82 18.27
N ILE A 71 14.74 11.03 17.84
CA ILE A 71 15.70 12.10 17.57
C ILE A 71 15.65 13.07 18.74
N GLU A 72 16.57 12.89 19.70
CA GLU A 72 16.59 13.69 20.93
C GLU A 72 16.70 15.19 20.67
N SER A 73 17.54 15.61 19.72
CA SER A 73 17.72 17.01 19.34
C SER A 73 16.45 17.69 18.84
N LEU A 74 15.50 16.92 18.28
CA LEU A 74 14.20 17.41 17.81
C LEU A 74 13.06 17.10 18.79
N GLY A 75 13.30 16.29 19.81
CA GLY A 75 12.25 15.77 20.69
C GLY A 75 11.15 15.03 19.91
N ALA A 76 11.54 14.27 18.91
CA ALA A 76 10.62 13.65 17.97
C ALA A 76 10.89 12.15 17.84
N ALA A 77 9.81 11.37 17.68
CA ALA A 77 9.88 9.97 17.31
C ALA A 77 9.74 9.82 15.79
N MET A 78 10.59 8.99 15.21
CA MET A 78 10.58 8.66 13.79
C MET A 78 10.25 7.19 13.60
N ARG A 79 9.44 6.90 12.59
CA ARG A 79 9.13 5.55 12.13
C ARG A 79 9.44 5.44 10.65
N LEU A 80 10.18 4.41 10.29
CA LEU A 80 10.48 4.05 8.91
C LEU A 80 9.98 2.64 8.65
N GLU A 81 9.22 2.46 7.59
CA GLU A 81 8.76 1.15 7.16
C GLU A 81 9.02 0.98 5.67
N GLY A 82 9.39 -0.23 5.26
CA GLY A 82 9.59 -0.56 3.86
C GLY A 82 9.19 -1.99 3.59
N ALA A 83 8.54 -2.22 2.45
CA ALA A 83 8.14 -3.55 2.02
C ALA A 83 8.28 -3.69 0.50
N PHE A 84 8.89 -4.77 0.08
CA PHE A 84 8.94 -5.21 -1.30
C PHE A 84 8.02 -6.43 -1.46
N THR A 85 7.02 -6.30 -2.32
CA THR A 85 6.08 -7.38 -2.64
C THR A 85 6.32 -7.85 -4.06
N SER A 86 6.47 -9.16 -4.23
CA SER A 86 6.63 -9.79 -5.54
C SER A 86 5.38 -10.59 -5.89
N GLY A 87 4.93 -10.42 -7.14
CA GLY A 87 3.84 -11.20 -7.69
C GLY A 87 2.45 -10.61 -7.47
N GLU A 88 2.33 -9.32 -7.19
CA GLU A 88 1.04 -8.63 -7.20
C GLU A 88 0.47 -8.56 -8.62
N GLU A 89 -0.82 -8.80 -8.76
CA GLU A 89 -1.49 -8.73 -10.05
C GLU A 89 -2.34 -7.46 -10.14
N PHE A 90 -2.17 -6.75 -11.25
CA PHE A 90 -2.87 -5.52 -11.59
C PHE A 90 -3.67 -5.72 -12.88
N ALA A 91 -4.83 -5.10 -12.97
CA ALA A 91 -5.56 -5.03 -14.23
C ALA A 91 -4.68 -4.36 -15.30
N ASN A 92 -4.65 -4.93 -16.51
CA ASN A 92 -3.85 -4.39 -17.61
C ASN A 92 -4.52 -4.66 -18.95
N THR A 93 -5.07 -3.60 -19.55
CA THR A 93 -5.80 -3.69 -20.83
C THR A 93 -4.89 -3.80 -22.05
N LEU A 94 -3.56 -3.67 -21.89
CA LEU A 94 -2.58 -3.94 -22.94
C LEU A 94 -2.27 -5.43 -23.08
N ARG A 95 -2.64 -6.25 -22.10
CA ARG A 95 -2.39 -7.68 -22.08
C ARG A 95 -3.66 -8.45 -22.49
N PRO A 96 -3.53 -9.51 -23.31
CA PRO A 96 -4.68 -10.33 -23.68
C PRO A 96 -5.37 -10.98 -22.49
N GLU A 97 -4.61 -11.30 -21.44
CA GLU A 97 -5.09 -11.91 -20.21
C GLU A 97 -5.78 -10.90 -19.28
N LEU A 98 -5.75 -9.61 -19.63
CA LEU A 98 -6.28 -8.45 -18.91
C LEU A 98 -5.63 -8.21 -17.53
N TYR A 99 -4.50 -8.82 -17.24
CA TYR A 99 -3.70 -8.56 -16.06
C TYR A 99 -2.20 -8.61 -16.34
N SER A 100 -1.43 -8.00 -15.48
CA SER A 100 0.04 -8.14 -15.40
C SER A 100 0.48 -8.44 -13.98
N LYS A 101 1.61 -9.12 -13.85
CA LYS A 101 2.22 -9.50 -12.59
C LYS A 101 3.44 -8.64 -12.34
N ASN A 102 3.38 -7.82 -11.31
CA ASN A 102 4.38 -6.81 -11.04
C ASN A 102 4.95 -6.94 -9.63
N ASN A 103 6.14 -6.38 -9.45
CA ASN A 103 6.72 -6.17 -8.13
C ASN A 103 6.35 -4.76 -7.66
N VAL A 104 6.18 -4.60 -6.36
CA VAL A 104 5.78 -3.32 -5.77
C VAL A 104 6.68 -3.01 -4.57
N TRP A 105 7.19 -1.80 -4.52
CA TRP A 105 7.83 -1.22 -3.35
C TRP A 105 6.85 -0.30 -2.65
N ARG A 106 6.73 -0.45 -1.33
CA ARG A 106 5.98 0.47 -0.48
C ARG A 106 6.84 0.91 0.69
N SER A 107 6.78 2.19 1.02
CA SER A 107 7.47 2.71 2.20
C SER A 107 6.62 3.74 2.92
N VAL A 108 6.86 3.86 4.21
CA VAL A 108 6.23 4.84 5.09
C VAL A 108 7.31 5.52 5.90
N ILE A 109 7.25 6.85 5.98
CA ILE A 109 8.03 7.66 6.90
C ILE A 109 7.03 8.34 7.82
N GLY A 110 7.10 8.05 9.11
CA GLY A 110 6.28 8.65 10.15
C GLY A 110 7.13 9.55 11.05
N PHE A 111 6.52 10.64 11.50
CA PHE A 111 7.13 11.62 12.40
C PHE A 111 6.10 12.04 13.43
N ASP A 112 6.43 11.91 14.71
CA ASP A 112 5.59 12.30 15.82
C ASP A 112 6.38 13.22 16.77
N ARG A 113 5.86 14.44 16.98
CA ARG A 113 6.50 15.43 17.85
C ARG A 113 5.49 16.03 18.83
N PRO A 114 5.54 15.69 20.11
CA PRO A 114 4.84 16.44 21.14
C PRO A 114 5.55 17.79 21.35
N THR A 115 4.80 18.88 21.18
CA THR A 115 5.34 20.25 21.29
C THR A 115 4.51 21.03 22.29
N PHE A 116 5.19 21.72 23.20
CA PHE A 116 4.51 22.61 24.13
C PHE A 116 4.17 23.93 23.43
N VAL A 117 2.88 24.24 23.40
CA VAL A 117 2.34 25.45 22.75
C VAL A 117 1.53 26.23 23.76
N PRO A 118 2.14 27.20 24.50
CA PRO A 118 1.53 27.84 25.67
C PRO A 118 0.21 28.57 25.40
N PHE A 119 0.01 29.09 24.17
CA PHE A 119 -1.24 29.78 23.84
C PHE A 119 -2.41 28.82 23.54
N ILE A 120 -2.13 27.53 23.30
CA ILE A 120 -3.17 26.49 23.10
C ILE A 120 -3.46 25.81 24.44
N SER A 121 -2.42 25.43 25.18
CA SER A 121 -2.55 24.80 26.48
C SER A 121 -1.33 25.13 27.35
N THR A 122 -1.57 25.47 28.60
CA THR A 122 -0.51 25.74 29.60
C THR A 122 -0.06 24.47 30.32
N GLU A 123 -0.81 23.36 30.18
CA GLU A 123 -0.57 22.15 30.97
C GLU A 123 -0.23 20.93 30.08
N ARG A 124 -0.58 20.96 28.81
CA ARG A 124 -0.46 19.81 27.90
C ARG A 124 0.26 20.17 26.62
N THR A 125 0.99 19.20 26.09
CA THR A 125 1.61 19.30 24.76
C THR A 125 0.61 19.10 23.64
N VAL A 126 0.81 19.76 22.53
CA VAL A 126 0.14 19.52 21.25
C VAL A 126 0.95 18.47 20.49
N LEU A 127 0.31 17.42 20.05
CA LEU A 127 0.95 16.40 19.22
C LEU A 127 0.87 16.83 17.75
N PHE A 128 2.02 16.96 17.12
CA PHE A 128 2.15 17.06 15.67
C PHE A 128 2.60 15.70 15.14
N SER A 129 1.83 15.14 14.23
CA SER A 129 2.12 13.85 13.59
C SER A 129 2.03 14.00 12.08
N GLY A 130 3.03 13.52 11.38
CA GLY A 130 3.07 13.52 9.93
C GLY A 130 3.47 12.15 9.40
N GLN A 131 2.87 11.75 8.28
CA GLN A 131 3.24 10.51 7.61
C GLN A 131 3.33 10.74 6.11
N LEU A 132 4.34 10.15 5.49
CA LEU A 132 4.52 10.10 4.05
C LEU A 132 4.50 8.63 3.61
N PHE A 133 3.53 8.29 2.81
CA PHE A 133 3.41 6.99 2.16
C PHE A 133 3.92 7.11 0.74
N TYR A 134 4.70 6.14 0.30
CA TYR A 134 5.17 6.06 -1.08
C TYR A 134 5.00 4.65 -1.63
N GLN A 135 4.52 4.54 -2.86
CA GLN A 135 4.41 3.30 -3.60
C GLN A 135 5.04 3.46 -4.98
N HIS A 136 5.78 2.43 -5.39
CA HIS A 136 6.32 2.31 -6.74
C HIS A 136 5.98 0.93 -7.32
N ILE A 137 5.37 0.92 -8.52
CA ILE A 137 5.06 -0.31 -9.26
C ILE A 137 6.14 -0.50 -10.33
N PHE A 138 6.92 -1.57 -10.19
CA PHE A 138 7.94 -1.92 -11.18
C PHE A 138 7.28 -2.48 -12.44
N ASN A 139 7.92 -2.26 -13.60
CA ASN A 139 7.42 -2.69 -14.91
C ASN A 139 5.97 -2.25 -15.18
N HIS A 140 5.65 -1.04 -14.77
CA HIS A 140 4.35 -0.45 -15.02
C HIS A 140 4.14 -0.22 -16.52
N GLU A 141 3.02 -0.70 -17.05
CA GLU A 141 2.67 -0.62 -18.47
C GLU A 141 1.47 0.30 -18.67
N GLN A 142 1.68 1.37 -19.42
CA GLN A 142 0.62 2.32 -19.79
C GLN A 142 0.93 2.91 -21.17
N ALA A 143 -0.08 3.06 -22.02
CA ALA A 143 0.07 3.63 -23.34
C ALA A 143 -1.11 4.54 -23.67
N GLN A 144 -0.82 5.70 -24.28
CA GLN A 144 -1.85 6.56 -24.84
C GLN A 144 -2.38 5.95 -26.12
N ARG A 145 -3.70 5.82 -26.24
CA ARG A 145 -4.43 5.38 -27.42
C ARG A 145 -5.37 6.51 -27.89
N GLU A 146 -5.89 6.40 -29.10
CA GLU A 146 -6.84 7.40 -29.65
C GLU A 146 -8.09 7.57 -28.76
N TRP A 147 -8.51 6.51 -28.11
CA TRP A 147 -9.70 6.47 -27.25
C TRP A 147 -9.40 6.58 -25.75
N GLY A 148 -8.15 6.93 -25.36
CA GLY A 148 -7.75 7.15 -23.98
C GLY A 148 -6.51 6.39 -23.54
N MET A 149 -6.27 6.34 -22.24
CA MET A 149 -5.17 5.58 -21.66
C MET A 149 -5.52 4.09 -21.59
N ALA A 150 -4.61 3.26 -22.10
CA ALA A 150 -4.69 1.80 -22.01
C ALA A 150 -3.55 1.28 -21.13
N GLY A 151 -3.73 0.13 -20.51
CA GLY A 151 -2.75 -0.50 -19.65
C GLY A 151 -3.24 -0.59 -18.22
N MET A 152 -2.31 -0.38 -17.28
CA MET A 152 -2.61 -0.42 -15.85
C MET A 152 -3.26 0.90 -15.43
N PRO A 153 -4.42 0.89 -14.76
CA PRO A 153 -5.08 2.11 -14.27
C PRO A 153 -4.37 2.73 -13.06
N ASP A 154 -3.63 1.93 -12.29
CA ASP A 154 -2.90 2.38 -11.13
C ASP A 154 -1.72 3.28 -11.52
N TRP A 155 -1.37 4.20 -10.66
CA TRP A 155 -0.22 5.07 -10.87
C TRP A 155 1.08 4.30 -10.60
N LYS A 156 2.06 4.48 -11.49
CA LYS A 156 3.39 3.91 -11.33
C LYS A 156 4.04 4.33 -10.02
N ASP A 157 3.96 5.63 -9.73
CA ASP A 157 4.45 6.25 -8.51
C ASP A 157 3.29 6.95 -7.81
N ASN A 158 3.06 6.63 -6.56
CA ASN A 158 2.03 7.24 -5.75
C ASN A 158 2.60 7.68 -4.41
N ALA A 159 2.40 8.95 -4.06
CA ALA A 159 2.84 9.51 -2.80
C ALA A 159 1.66 10.19 -2.10
N ILE A 160 1.43 9.86 -0.83
CA ILE A 160 0.36 10.42 0.00
C ILE A 160 1.00 10.95 1.28
N ALA A 161 0.80 12.22 1.58
CA ALA A 161 1.20 12.83 2.83
C ALA A 161 -0.02 13.07 3.72
N THR A 162 0.10 12.75 4.99
CA THR A 162 -0.90 13.06 6.01
C THR A 162 -0.28 13.91 7.11
N LEU A 163 -1.04 14.86 7.65
CA LEU A 163 -0.67 15.69 8.77
C LEU A 163 -1.79 15.69 9.79
N LEU A 164 -1.47 15.42 11.03
CA LEU A 164 -2.38 15.45 12.16
C LEU A 164 -1.84 16.42 13.21
N MET A 165 -2.70 17.28 13.71
CA MET A 165 -2.46 18.07 14.90
C MET A 165 -3.52 17.70 15.94
N LYS A 166 -3.10 17.25 17.13
CA LYS A 166 -4.00 16.90 18.21
C LYS A 166 -3.66 17.72 19.45
N ALA A 167 -4.62 18.49 19.91
CA ALA A 167 -4.54 19.26 21.14
C ALA A 167 -5.49 18.69 22.22
N PHE A 168 -5.12 18.81 23.48
CA PHE A 168 -5.97 18.44 24.62
C PHE A 168 -6.36 19.71 25.35
N LEU A 169 -7.64 20.01 25.33
CA LEU A 169 -8.22 21.24 25.88
C LEU A 169 -9.12 20.92 27.08
N MET A 170 -9.28 21.89 27.98
CA MET A 170 -10.20 21.80 29.14
C MET A 170 -10.00 20.53 29.98
N ASN A 171 -8.75 20.23 30.38
CA ASN A 171 -8.40 19.04 31.18
C ASN A 171 -8.88 17.73 30.52
N ASP A 172 -8.54 17.55 29.25
CA ASP A 172 -8.85 16.37 28.44
C ASP A 172 -10.36 16.15 28.14
N ARG A 173 -11.23 17.12 28.43
CA ARG A 173 -12.66 17.04 28.12
C ARG A 173 -12.97 17.27 26.63
N VAL A 174 -12.07 17.97 25.94
CA VAL A 174 -12.19 18.25 24.50
C VAL A 174 -10.86 17.92 23.82
N SER A 175 -10.92 17.02 22.84
CA SER A 175 -9.78 16.69 21.98
C SER A 175 -10.26 16.78 20.54
N PRO A 176 -10.01 17.93 19.88
CA PRO A 176 -10.33 18.12 18.45
C PRO A 176 -9.43 17.29 17.55
#